data_d4e3a0e7db6a59423d59b3230c89a7d4
#
_entry.id   d4e3a0e7db6a59423d59b3230c89a7d4
#
_cell.length_a   1.000
_cell.length_b   1.000
_cell.length_c   1.000
_cell.angle_alpha   90.00
_cell.angle_beta   90.00
_cell.angle_gamma   90.00
#
_symmetry.space_group_name_H-M   'P 1'
#
loop_
_entity.id
_entity.type
_entity.pdbx_description
1 polymer ?
#
loop_
_entity_poly.entity_id
_entity_poly.type
_entity_poly.pdbx_seq_one_letter_code
_entity_poly.pdbx_strand_id
1 'polypeptide(L)'
;ALGLSRYGLKRAASTIFEGLFAAATHMEFMRFPELFCGFPRRRGVAPTSYPVACSPQAWASVVPFALLQACLGLEMCFAQREIRFQNPQLPKFLEEITINDLTLGDASVNLRLRRSGANTEVTIVSKRGDIAIKITQ
;
A
#
# COMPACT_ATOMS: atom_id res chain seq x y z
N ALA A 1 -9.17 2.53 3.60
CA ALA A 1 -8.62 1.63 2.58
C ALA A 1 -8.66 0.17 3.02
N LEU A 2 -8.10 -0.20 4.19
CA LEU A 2 -8.09 -1.60 4.69
C LEU A 2 -9.50 -2.19 4.79
N GLY A 3 -10.49 -1.46 5.34
CA GLY A 3 -11.88 -1.89 5.37
C GLY A 3 -12.44 -2.14 3.97
N LEU A 4 -12.22 -1.24 3.02
CA LEU A 4 -12.64 -1.41 1.63
C LEU A 4 -12.03 -2.69 1.01
N SER A 5 -10.76 -2.95 1.27
CA SER A 5 -10.08 -4.15 0.78
C SER A 5 -10.73 -5.43 1.34
N ARG A 6 -11.04 -5.46 2.64
CA ARG A 6 -11.70 -6.61 3.30
C ARG A 6 -13.09 -6.91 2.74
N TYR A 7 -13.80 -5.88 2.28
CA TYR A 7 -15.10 -6.04 1.60
C TYR A 7 -14.99 -6.24 0.08
N GLY A 8 -13.79 -6.54 -0.44
CA GLY A 8 -13.57 -6.78 -1.87
C GLY A 8 -13.53 -5.53 -2.74
N LEU A 9 -13.64 -4.33 -2.15
CA LEU A 9 -13.66 -3.05 -2.87
C LEU A 9 -12.24 -2.55 -3.20
N LYS A 10 -11.41 -3.41 -3.79
CA LYS A 10 -10.00 -3.15 -4.13
C LYS A 10 -9.81 -1.91 -5.02
N ARG A 11 -10.68 -1.75 -6.02
CA ARG A 11 -10.62 -0.59 -6.93
C ARG A 11 -10.77 0.73 -6.18
N ALA A 12 -11.68 0.80 -5.20
CA ALA A 12 -11.86 2.00 -4.37
C ALA A 12 -10.62 2.26 -3.49
N ALA A 13 -10.03 1.22 -2.89
CA ALA A 13 -8.79 1.35 -2.14
C ALA A 13 -7.64 1.86 -3.01
N SER A 14 -7.48 1.34 -4.23
CA SER A 14 -6.47 1.80 -5.20
C SER A 14 -6.70 3.26 -5.61
N THR A 15 -7.95 3.65 -5.89
CA THR A 15 -8.28 5.05 -6.25
C THR A 15 -7.91 6.03 -5.14
N ILE A 16 -8.16 5.66 -3.87
CA ILE A 16 -7.76 6.49 -2.72
C ILE A 16 -6.23 6.60 -2.68
N PHE A 17 -5.51 5.50 -2.87
CA PHE A 17 -4.05 5.52 -2.87
C PHE A 17 -3.48 6.37 -4.01
N GLU A 18 -3.99 6.20 -5.23
CA GLU A 18 -3.59 7.00 -6.40
C GLU A 18 -3.83 8.51 -6.16
N GLY A 19 -4.96 8.85 -5.55
CA GLY A 19 -5.29 10.23 -5.20
C GLY A 19 -4.35 10.81 -4.15
N LEU A 20 -4.06 10.08 -3.09
CA LEU A 20 -3.14 10.50 -2.03
C LEU A 20 -1.69 10.56 -2.54
N PHE A 21 -1.25 9.60 -3.34
CA PHE A 21 0.06 9.63 -3.97
C PHE A 21 0.24 10.87 -4.84
N ALA A 22 -0.75 11.17 -5.69
CA ALA A 22 -0.72 12.39 -6.49
C ALA A 22 -0.74 13.67 -5.65
N ALA A 23 -1.40 13.68 -4.49
CA ALA A 23 -1.35 14.81 -3.56
C ALA A 23 0.04 14.96 -2.92
N ALA A 24 0.67 13.84 -2.53
CA ALA A 24 2.00 13.84 -1.91
C ALA A 24 3.08 14.43 -2.82
N THR A 25 2.97 14.28 -4.16
CA THR A 25 3.94 14.88 -5.09
C THR A 25 3.98 16.42 -5.07
N HIS A 26 2.98 17.05 -4.47
CA HIS A 26 2.92 18.51 -4.25
C HIS A 26 3.35 18.93 -2.83
N MET A 27 3.66 17.97 -1.94
CA MET A 27 4.03 18.23 -0.57
C MET A 27 5.55 18.26 -0.40
N GLU A 28 6.01 19.00 0.59
CA GLU A 28 7.42 19.04 0.96
C GLU A 28 7.94 17.64 1.29
N PHE A 29 9.08 17.26 0.72
CA PHE A 29 9.69 15.92 0.82
C PHE A 29 8.75 14.76 0.45
N MET A 30 7.68 15.00 -0.32
CA MET A 30 6.62 14.01 -0.64
C MET A 30 5.99 13.35 0.60
N ARG A 31 5.96 14.09 1.72
CA ARG A 31 5.39 13.63 2.99
C ARG A 31 3.98 14.16 3.17
N PHE A 32 3.13 13.34 3.77
CA PHE A 32 1.76 13.73 4.04
C PHE A 32 1.67 14.73 5.19
N PRO A 33 0.79 15.74 5.06
CA PRO A 33 0.32 16.55 6.17
C PRO A 33 -0.65 15.73 7.04
N GLU A 34 -0.99 16.29 8.18
CA GLU A 34 -2.02 15.74 9.06
C GLU A 34 -3.39 15.71 8.38
N LEU A 35 -3.76 16.79 7.69
CA LEU A 35 -5.05 16.99 7.07
C LEU A 35 -4.89 17.63 5.67
N PHE A 36 -5.85 17.32 4.80
CA PHE A 36 -6.10 18.02 3.55
C PHE A 36 -7.41 18.80 3.63
N CYS A 37 -7.46 19.97 3.03
CA CYS A 37 -8.74 20.64 2.82
C CYS A 37 -9.63 19.83 1.88
N GLY A 38 -10.93 19.71 2.20
CA GLY A 38 -11.92 18.93 1.44
C GLY A 38 -12.42 19.63 0.17
N PHE A 39 -11.60 20.44 -0.49
CA PHE A 39 -11.99 21.10 -1.74
C PHE A 39 -11.89 20.15 -2.94
N PRO A 40 -12.73 20.38 -3.97
CA PRO A 40 -12.64 19.63 -5.21
C PRO A 40 -11.25 19.71 -5.84
N ARG A 41 -10.75 18.57 -6.30
CA ARG A 41 -9.45 18.49 -6.98
C ARG A 41 -9.48 19.30 -8.27
N ARG A 42 -8.44 20.13 -8.48
CA ARG A 42 -8.18 20.85 -9.72
C ARG A 42 -6.96 20.24 -10.41
N ARG A 43 -7.04 20.03 -11.72
CA ARG A 43 -5.92 19.46 -12.48
C ARG A 43 -4.72 20.40 -12.45
N GLY A 44 -3.53 19.86 -12.13
CA GLY A 44 -2.27 20.62 -12.10
C GLY A 44 -2.13 21.59 -10.92
N VAL A 45 -3.06 21.55 -9.95
CA VAL A 45 -3.02 22.43 -8.77
C VAL A 45 -2.79 21.57 -7.53
N ALA A 46 -1.88 22.02 -6.67
CA ALA A 46 -1.63 21.41 -5.36
C ALA A 46 -2.90 21.42 -4.49
N PRO A 47 -3.06 20.43 -3.60
CA PRO A 47 -4.09 20.50 -2.57
C PRO A 47 -3.96 21.78 -1.74
N THR A 48 -5.07 22.38 -1.37
CA THR A 48 -5.05 23.52 -0.45
C THR A 48 -4.59 23.06 0.91
N SER A 49 -3.56 23.70 1.45
CA SER A 49 -3.06 23.40 2.77
C SER A 49 -4.09 23.77 3.84
N TYR A 50 -4.21 22.92 4.86
CA TYR A 50 -5.02 23.23 6.04
C TYR A 50 -4.15 24.07 7.00
N PRO A 51 -4.49 25.34 7.31
CA PRO A 51 -3.54 26.29 7.91
C PRO A 51 -2.96 25.90 9.25
N VAL A 52 -3.70 25.11 10.05
CA VAL A 52 -3.27 24.69 11.41
C VAL A 52 -2.85 23.23 11.46
N ALA A 53 -2.81 22.52 10.33
CA ALA A 53 -2.37 21.12 10.28
C ALA A 53 -0.84 21.04 10.31
N CYS A 54 -0.31 20.07 11.03
CA CYS A 54 1.12 19.74 10.95
C CYS A 54 1.47 19.25 9.55
N SER A 55 2.50 19.83 8.95
CA SER A 55 2.98 19.43 7.62
C SER A 55 4.51 19.53 7.56
N PRO A 56 5.22 18.39 7.46
CA PRO A 56 4.71 17.02 7.46
C PRO A 56 4.24 16.54 8.84
N GLN A 57 3.40 15.48 8.86
CA GLN A 57 2.96 14.86 10.11
C GLN A 57 3.58 13.45 10.26
N ALA A 58 4.19 13.21 11.41
CA ALA A 58 4.94 11.96 11.66
C ALA A 58 4.07 10.69 11.52
N TRP A 59 2.88 10.65 12.14
CA TRP A 59 2.00 9.48 12.05
C TRP A 59 1.41 9.26 10.65
N ALA A 60 1.34 10.30 9.82
CA ALA A 60 0.90 10.17 8.44
C ALA A 60 1.92 9.44 7.55
N SER A 61 3.16 9.30 8.00
CA SER A 61 4.22 8.59 7.25
C SER A 61 3.93 7.11 7.04
N VAL A 62 3.10 6.47 7.87
CA VAL A 62 2.70 5.07 7.73
C VAL A 62 1.54 4.85 6.76
N VAL A 63 0.86 5.92 6.34
CA VAL A 63 -0.32 5.85 5.46
C VAL A 63 -0.02 5.14 4.13
N PRO A 64 1.10 5.42 3.41
CA PRO A 64 1.42 4.72 2.17
C PRO A 64 1.55 3.21 2.34
N PHE A 65 2.13 2.75 3.45
CA PHE A 65 2.29 1.32 3.75
C PHE A 65 0.93 0.66 4.01
N ALA A 66 0.05 1.31 4.78
CA ALA A 66 -1.30 0.81 5.02
C ALA A 66 -2.15 0.78 3.74
N LEU A 67 -1.97 1.75 2.85
CA LEU A 67 -2.64 1.78 1.55
C LEU A 67 -2.12 0.68 0.63
N LEU A 68 -0.80 0.47 0.59
CA LEU A 68 -0.19 -0.62 -0.16
C LEU A 68 -0.66 -1.97 0.37
N GLN A 69 -0.63 -2.17 1.68
CA GLN A 69 -1.16 -3.38 2.33
C GLN A 69 -2.60 -3.66 1.91
N ALA A 70 -3.45 -2.62 1.89
CA ALA A 70 -4.84 -2.74 1.45
C ALA A 70 -4.96 -3.16 -0.03
N CYS A 71 -4.15 -2.57 -0.91
CA CYS A 71 -4.15 -2.91 -2.33
C CYS A 71 -3.68 -4.34 -2.57
N LEU A 72 -2.66 -4.78 -1.86
CA LEU A 72 -2.12 -6.14 -1.96
C LEU A 72 -3.01 -7.18 -1.26
N GLY A 73 -3.92 -6.77 -0.37
CA GLY A 73 -4.63 -7.70 0.50
C GLY A 73 -3.67 -8.51 1.37
N LEU A 74 -2.57 -7.86 1.80
CA LEU A 74 -1.52 -8.50 2.58
C LEU A 74 -1.97 -8.69 4.02
N GLU A 75 -1.97 -9.94 4.46
CA GLU A 75 -2.26 -10.34 5.84
C GLU A 75 -1.13 -11.23 6.39
N MET A 76 -0.80 -11.03 7.65
CA MET A 76 0.19 -11.81 8.38
C MET A 76 -0.51 -12.64 9.46
N CYS A 77 -0.51 -13.96 9.28
CA CYS A 77 -1.20 -14.90 10.16
C CYS A 77 -0.17 -15.64 11.02
N PHE A 78 0.16 -15.09 12.17
CA PHE A 78 1.21 -15.64 13.06
C PHE A 78 0.93 -17.07 13.52
N ALA A 79 -0.31 -17.37 13.92
CA ALA A 79 -0.67 -18.70 14.41
C ALA A 79 -0.52 -19.80 13.35
N GLN A 80 -0.69 -19.47 12.09
CA GLN A 80 -0.55 -20.39 10.95
C GLN A 80 0.83 -20.32 10.28
N ARG A 81 1.72 -19.42 10.73
CA ARG A 81 3.01 -19.13 10.10
C ARG A 81 2.84 -18.82 8.60
N GLU A 82 1.89 -17.95 8.28
CA GLU A 82 1.42 -17.73 6.91
C GLU A 82 1.32 -16.26 6.57
N ILE A 83 1.79 -15.91 5.37
CA ILE A 83 1.55 -14.60 4.74
C ILE A 83 0.56 -14.82 3.59
N ARG A 84 -0.51 -14.06 3.58
CA ARG A 84 -1.57 -14.12 2.56
C ARG A 84 -1.58 -12.88 1.71
N PHE A 85 -1.83 -13.08 0.42
CA PHE A 85 -2.17 -12.04 -0.54
C PHE A 85 -3.55 -12.35 -1.11
N GLN A 86 -4.54 -11.48 -0.81
CA GLN A 86 -5.91 -11.66 -1.29
C GLN A 86 -6.17 -10.71 -2.44
N ASN A 87 -6.33 -11.26 -3.66
CA ASN A 87 -6.55 -10.49 -4.88
C ASN A 87 -5.59 -9.27 -4.95
N PRO A 88 -4.26 -9.50 -4.97
CA PRO A 88 -3.29 -8.42 -4.94
C PRO A 88 -3.40 -7.55 -6.19
N GLN A 89 -3.43 -6.24 -6.01
CA GLN A 89 -3.47 -5.27 -7.09
C GLN A 89 -2.45 -4.16 -6.81
N LEU A 90 -1.58 -3.87 -7.79
CA LEU A 90 -0.70 -2.72 -7.71
C LEU A 90 -1.44 -1.46 -8.20
N PRO A 91 -1.37 -0.33 -7.48
CA PRO A 91 -1.90 0.95 -7.97
C PRO A 91 -1.21 1.33 -9.30
N LYS A 92 -1.87 2.12 -10.14
CA LYS A 92 -1.43 2.39 -11.53
C LYS A 92 -0.05 3.01 -11.65
N PHE A 93 0.42 3.73 -10.64
CA PHE A 93 1.74 4.35 -10.64
C PHE A 93 2.88 3.38 -10.27
N LEU A 94 2.57 2.11 -9.93
CA LEU A 94 3.55 1.08 -9.62
C LEU A 94 3.48 -0.06 -10.63
N GLU A 95 4.59 -0.34 -11.31
CA GLU A 95 4.74 -1.50 -12.19
C GLU A 95 5.26 -2.72 -11.45
N GLU A 96 6.18 -2.48 -10.52
CA GLU A 96 6.81 -3.53 -9.72
C GLU A 96 7.15 -3.00 -8.34
N ILE A 97 7.10 -3.87 -7.35
CA ILE A 97 7.65 -3.63 -6.01
C ILE A 97 8.42 -4.86 -5.53
N THR A 98 9.45 -4.62 -4.74
CA THR A 98 10.17 -5.67 -4.03
C THR A 98 9.98 -5.46 -2.53
N ILE A 99 9.62 -6.52 -1.83
CA ILE A 99 9.52 -6.53 -0.36
C ILE A 99 10.66 -7.41 0.13
N ASN A 100 11.62 -6.79 0.80
CA ASN A 100 12.78 -7.50 1.34
C ASN A 100 12.59 -7.75 2.83
N ASP A 101 13.04 -8.94 3.27
CA ASP A 101 13.05 -9.36 4.67
C ASP A 101 11.72 -9.19 5.40
N LEU A 102 10.61 -9.51 4.70
CA LEU A 102 9.31 -9.58 5.36
C LEU A 102 9.32 -10.71 6.38
N THR A 103 9.37 -10.35 7.66
CA THR A 103 9.55 -11.29 8.76
C THR A 103 8.24 -11.68 9.43
N LEU A 104 8.12 -12.96 9.77
CA LEU A 104 7.04 -13.52 10.57
C LEU A 104 7.65 -14.50 11.61
N GLY A 105 7.79 -14.03 12.84
CA GLY A 105 8.53 -14.78 13.87
C GLY A 105 10.01 -14.90 13.54
N ASP A 106 10.50 -16.13 13.45
CA ASP A 106 11.89 -16.50 13.10
C ASP A 106 12.12 -16.71 11.59
N ALA A 107 11.06 -16.62 10.81
CA ALA A 107 11.10 -16.78 9.36
C ALA A 107 11.09 -15.45 8.62
N SER A 108 11.67 -15.41 7.41
CA SER A 108 11.65 -14.26 6.53
C SER A 108 11.51 -14.67 5.07
N VAL A 109 10.95 -13.75 4.27
CA VAL A 109 10.76 -13.93 2.83
C VAL A 109 11.07 -12.65 2.07
N ASN A 110 11.70 -12.81 0.91
CA ASN A 110 11.85 -11.76 -0.10
C ASN A 110 10.87 -12.01 -1.24
N LEU A 111 10.09 -11.01 -1.57
CA LEU A 111 9.03 -11.09 -2.55
C LEU A 111 9.21 -10.03 -3.64
N ARG A 112 8.84 -10.40 -4.85
CA ARG A 112 8.68 -9.47 -5.97
C ARG A 112 7.24 -9.53 -6.44
N LEU A 113 6.60 -8.37 -6.53
CA LEU A 113 5.25 -8.23 -7.03
C LEU A 113 5.30 -7.38 -8.28
N ARG A 114 4.76 -7.90 -9.40
CA ARG A 114 4.79 -7.24 -10.70
C ARG A 114 3.40 -7.21 -11.32
N ARG A 115 3.08 -6.10 -11.97
CA ARG A 115 1.86 -5.98 -12.76
C ARG A 115 1.94 -6.89 -13.98
N SER A 116 0.89 -7.69 -14.19
CA SER A 116 0.71 -8.55 -15.35
C SER A 116 -0.71 -8.34 -15.91
N GLY A 117 -0.85 -7.39 -16.83
CA GLY A 117 -2.17 -6.97 -17.33
C GLY A 117 -3.05 -6.38 -16.22
N ALA A 118 -4.20 -6.99 -15.96
CA ALA A 118 -5.13 -6.60 -14.89
C ALA A 118 -4.76 -7.17 -13.51
N ASN A 119 -3.83 -8.13 -13.46
CA ASN A 119 -3.45 -8.86 -12.25
C ASN A 119 -2.09 -8.42 -11.72
N THR A 120 -1.75 -8.87 -10.52
CA THR A 120 -0.42 -8.74 -9.93
C THR A 120 0.13 -10.12 -9.68
N GLU A 121 1.26 -10.42 -10.28
CA GLU A 121 2.02 -11.64 -10.04
C GLU A 121 2.89 -11.47 -8.80
N VAL A 122 2.88 -12.47 -7.92
CA VAL A 122 3.69 -12.51 -6.70
C VAL A 122 4.71 -13.64 -6.84
N THR A 123 5.99 -13.28 -6.82
CA THR A 123 7.11 -14.22 -6.94
C THR A 123 7.89 -14.26 -5.64
N ILE A 124 8.15 -15.47 -5.13
CA ILE A 124 9.05 -15.68 -4.00
C ILE A 124 10.49 -15.66 -4.53
N VAL A 125 11.25 -14.65 -4.15
CA VAL A 125 12.66 -14.51 -4.54
C VAL A 125 13.55 -15.40 -3.67
N SER A 126 13.34 -15.35 -2.35
CA SER A 126 14.01 -16.22 -1.39
C SER A 126 13.18 -16.34 -0.13
N LYS A 127 13.41 -17.45 0.60
CA LYS A 127 12.70 -17.72 1.85
C LYS A 127 13.65 -18.37 2.85
N ARG A 128 13.56 -17.96 4.11
CA ARG A 128 14.28 -18.55 5.24
C ARG A 128 13.30 -18.91 6.36
N GLY A 129 13.46 -20.07 6.93
CA GLY A 129 12.59 -20.59 7.97
C GLY A 129 11.28 -21.17 7.43
N ASP A 130 10.42 -21.58 8.36
CA ASP A 130 9.14 -22.21 8.06
C ASP A 130 8.04 -21.14 8.00
N ILE A 131 7.65 -20.79 6.79
CA ILE A 131 6.59 -19.81 6.49
C ILE A 131 5.89 -20.20 5.19
N ALA A 132 4.58 -20.16 5.18
CA ALA A 132 3.77 -20.38 3.98
C ALA A 132 3.36 -19.06 3.34
N ILE A 133 3.36 -19.00 2.00
CA ILE A 133 2.87 -17.85 1.23
C ILE A 133 1.64 -18.32 0.46
N LYS A 134 0.48 -17.72 0.75
CA LYS A 134 -0.77 -18.02 0.05
C LYS A 134 -1.22 -16.84 -0.79
N ILE A 135 -1.55 -17.12 -2.03
CA ILE A 135 -2.04 -16.13 -2.99
C ILE A 135 -3.41 -16.59 -3.46
N THR A 136 -4.42 -15.77 -3.22
CA THR A 136 -5.78 -16.00 -3.71
C THR A 136 -6.16 -14.85 -4.65
N GLN A 137 -6.80 -15.19 -5.76
CA GLN A 137 -7.35 -14.23 -6.73
C GLN A 137 -8.86 -14.13 -6.58
#